data_760eeb7f4ad0c3a44fabe37861c1f78e
#
_entry.id   760eeb7f4ad0c3a44fabe37861c1f78e
#
_cell.length_a   1.000
_cell.length_b   1.000
_cell.length_c   1.000
_cell.angle_alpha   90.00
_cell.angle_beta   90.00
_cell.angle_gamma   90.00
#
_symmetry.space_group_name_H-M   'P 1'
#
loop_
_entity.id
_entity.type
_entity.pdbx_description
1 polymer ?
#
loop_
_entity_poly.entity_id
_entity_poly.type
_entity_poly.pdbx_seq_one_letter_code
_entity_poly.pdbx_strand_id
1 'polypeptide(L)'
;EIKPNVHFIGYVDVVLRNTYDNSIIIIDLKTSTRGWNKYQKADKIKTSQILLYKKIYSDKYGVPMDKIKVEFQILKRKINEDYEFPIPRISSFVPANGKPSINKAWSGFMNFIESVFDEDGKHILEGNYFTNKGKPCDWCEFKQRGLCSAWN
;
A
#
# COMPACT_ATOMS: atom_id res chain seq x y z
N GLU A 1 2.82 5.22 17.48
CA GLU A 1 1.51 5.82 17.79
C GLU A 1 1.23 6.93 16.79
N ILE A 2 0.00 6.99 16.26
CA ILE A 2 -0.42 8.00 15.26
C ILE A 2 -1.33 9.06 15.93
N LYS A 3 -2.21 8.62 16.80
CA LYS A 3 -3.02 9.40 17.74
C LYS A 3 -3.00 8.67 19.08
N PRO A 4 -3.45 9.29 20.20
CA PRO A 4 -3.62 8.57 21.45
C PRO A 4 -4.38 7.25 21.23
N ASN A 5 -3.84 6.15 21.72
CA ASN A 5 -4.41 4.79 21.58
C ASN A 5 -4.57 4.26 20.14
N VAL A 6 -4.15 5.00 19.11
CA VAL A 6 -4.18 4.56 17.70
C VAL A 6 -2.78 4.25 17.21
N HIS A 7 -2.52 2.98 16.93
CA HIS A 7 -1.22 2.50 16.49
C HIS A 7 -1.28 2.00 15.05
N PHE A 8 -0.35 2.44 14.21
CA PHE A 8 -0.11 1.80 12.94
C PHE A 8 0.76 0.56 13.14
N ILE A 9 0.25 -0.58 12.73
CA ILE A 9 0.98 -1.85 12.72
C ILE A 9 1.13 -2.29 11.27
N GLY A 10 2.37 -2.51 10.85
CA GLY A 10 2.69 -2.99 9.52
C GLY A 10 3.80 -4.03 9.56
N TYR A 11 3.64 -5.08 8.79
CA TYR A 11 4.65 -6.13 8.65
C TYR A 11 5.35 -5.91 7.31
N VAL A 12 6.65 -5.67 7.37
CA VAL A 12 7.50 -5.53 6.19
C VAL A 12 8.11 -6.90 5.89
N ASP A 13 7.93 -7.39 4.67
CA ASP A 13 8.41 -8.73 4.31
C ASP A 13 9.94 -8.83 4.37
N VAL A 14 10.64 -7.84 3.78
CA VAL A 14 12.11 -7.85 3.77
C VAL A 14 12.65 -6.42 3.90
N VAL A 15 13.62 -6.25 4.79
CA VAL A 15 14.43 -5.04 4.90
C VAL A 15 15.89 -5.42 4.76
N LEU A 16 16.55 -4.85 3.77
CA LEU A 16 17.98 -5.03 3.54
C LEU A 16 18.72 -3.74 3.89
N ARG A 17 19.82 -3.85 4.59
CA ARG A 17 20.71 -2.72 4.92
C ARG A 17 22.05 -2.93 4.24
N ASN A 18 22.47 -1.93 3.48
CA ASN A 18 23.82 -1.88 2.95
C ASN A 18 24.79 -1.46 4.06
N THR A 19 25.77 -2.29 4.35
CA THR A 19 26.74 -2.07 5.43
C THR A 19 27.77 -0.98 5.10
N TYR A 20 27.94 -0.61 3.83
CA TYR A 20 28.90 0.39 3.39
C TYR A 20 28.40 1.83 3.57
N ASP A 21 27.14 2.08 3.12
CA ASP A 21 26.59 3.43 3.08
C ASP A 21 25.33 3.61 3.97
N ASN A 22 24.97 2.55 4.69
CA ASN A 22 23.77 2.46 5.52
C ASN A 22 22.45 2.71 4.76
N SER A 23 22.42 2.60 3.43
CA SER A 23 21.18 2.67 2.69
C SER A 23 20.30 1.45 2.97
N ILE A 24 18.99 1.64 2.86
CA ILE A 24 17.97 0.64 3.16
C ILE A 24 17.21 0.31 1.88
N ILE A 25 16.87 -0.96 1.70
CA ILE A 25 15.91 -1.41 0.69
C ILE A 25 14.76 -2.10 1.40
N ILE A 26 13.56 -1.57 1.26
CA ILE A 26 12.32 -2.18 1.75
C ILE A 26 11.70 -2.92 0.57
N ILE A 27 11.51 -4.23 0.72
CA ILE A 27 10.91 -5.08 -0.30
C ILE A 27 9.60 -5.63 0.22
N ASP A 28 8.57 -5.52 -0.60
CA ASP A 28 7.26 -6.11 -0.36
C ASP A 28 7.02 -7.21 -1.41
N LEU A 29 6.78 -8.44 -0.93
CA LEU A 29 6.62 -9.62 -1.76
C LEU A 29 5.16 -9.77 -2.18
N LYS A 30 4.90 -9.83 -3.47
CA LYS A 30 3.56 -10.03 -4.00
C LYS A 30 3.50 -11.25 -4.90
N THR A 31 2.44 -12.04 -4.80
CA THR A 31 2.17 -13.12 -5.74
C THR A 31 1.20 -12.66 -6.81
N SER A 32 1.40 -13.14 -8.03
CA SER A 32 0.50 -12.89 -9.15
C SER A 32 0.49 -14.09 -10.08
N THR A 33 -0.62 -14.31 -10.80
CA THR A 33 -0.67 -15.42 -11.75
C THR A 33 0.35 -15.26 -12.87
N ARG A 34 0.43 -14.08 -13.49
CA ARG A 34 1.30 -13.80 -14.65
C ARG A 34 2.21 -12.57 -14.49
N GLY A 35 2.22 -11.95 -13.31
CA GLY A 35 2.88 -10.66 -13.04
C GLY A 35 1.89 -9.50 -13.00
N TRP A 36 2.38 -8.30 -12.75
CA TRP A 36 1.55 -7.09 -12.71
C TRP A 36 1.55 -6.37 -14.05
N ASN A 37 0.35 -6.09 -14.54
CA ASN A 37 0.13 -5.25 -15.71
C ASN A 37 0.21 -3.75 -15.35
N LYS A 38 0.08 -2.87 -16.35
CA LYS A 38 0.14 -1.41 -16.17
C LYS A 38 -0.91 -0.86 -15.18
N TYR A 39 -2.10 -1.46 -15.14
CA TYR A 39 -3.18 -1.00 -14.25
C TYR A 39 -2.90 -1.40 -12.79
N GLN A 40 -2.38 -2.59 -12.56
CA GLN A 40 -1.97 -3.04 -11.22
C GLN A 40 -0.78 -2.23 -10.69
N LYS A 41 0.17 -1.87 -11.56
CA LYS A 41 1.31 -1.01 -11.21
C LYS A 41 0.88 0.44 -10.92
N ALA A 42 -0.18 0.93 -11.57
CA ALA A 42 -0.75 2.26 -11.37
C ALA A 42 -1.71 2.35 -10.17
N ASP A 43 -2.08 1.21 -9.57
CA ASP A 43 -3.01 1.15 -8.45
C ASP A 43 -2.42 1.83 -7.21
N LYS A 44 -3.03 2.97 -6.84
CA LYS A 44 -2.57 3.79 -5.72
C LYS A 44 -2.73 3.10 -4.37
N ILE A 45 -3.75 2.25 -4.20
CA ILE A 45 -3.97 1.51 -2.95
C ILE A 45 -2.79 0.57 -2.70
N LYS A 46 -2.37 -0.19 -3.72
CA LYS A 46 -1.23 -1.10 -3.63
C LYS A 46 0.09 -0.36 -3.38
N THR A 47 0.32 0.72 -4.13
CA THR A 47 1.58 1.46 -4.02
C THR A 47 1.68 2.27 -2.72
N SER A 48 0.56 2.75 -2.16
CA SER A 48 0.56 3.49 -0.89
C SER A 48 1.11 2.68 0.28
N GLN A 49 0.87 1.38 0.33
CA GLN A 49 1.38 0.51 1.41
C GLN A 49 2.90 0.66 1.59
N ILE A 50 3.66 0.46 0.52
CA ILE A 50 5.13 0.49 0.59
C ILE A 50 5.67 1.91 0.79
N LEU A 51 4.91 2.95 0.35
CA LEU A 51 5.26 4.35 0.60
C LEU A 51 5.09 4.73 2.07
N LEU A 52 4.03 4.23 2.72
CA LEU A 52 3.83 4.36 4.16
C LEU A 52 4.94 3.64 4.93
N TYR A 53 5.33 2.45 4.52
CA TYR A 53 6.47 1.75 5.12
C TYR A 53 7.76 2.59 5.04
N LYS A 54 8.04 3.17 3.88
CA LYS A 54 9.21 4.07 3.71
C LYS A 54 9.17 5.25 4.67
N LYS A 55 8.02 5.94 4.76
CA LYS A 55 7.82 7.10 5.65
C LYS A 55 7.99 6.71 7.11
N ILE A 56 7.28 5.69 7.57
CA ILE A 56 7.29 5.25 8.96
C ILE A 56 8.65 4.68 9.35
N TYR A 57 9.32 3.95 8.46
CA TYR A 57 10.66 3.46 8.69
C TYR A 57 11.67 4.61 8.87
N SER A 58 11.59 5.62 7.99
CA SER A 58 12.40 6.83 8.08
C SER A 58 12.21 7.53 9.43
N ASP A 59 10.96 7.76 9.85
CA ASP A 59 10.64 8.45 11.10
C ASP A 59 11.06 7.64 12.33
N LYS A 60 10.82 6.34 12.32
CA LYS A 60 11.10 5.46 13.47
C LYS A 60 12.58 5.24 13.71
N TYR A 61 13.36 5.11 12.64
CA TYR A 61 14.79 4.76 12.74
C TYR A 61 15.74 5.91 12.40
N GLY A 62 15.22 7.10 12.11
CA GLY A 62 16.02 8.28 11.78
C GLY A 62 16.83 8.17 10.49
N VAL A 63 16.42 7.25 9.58
CA VAL A 63 17.10 7.08 8.29
C VAL A 63 16.55 8.08 7.29
N PRO A 64 17.38 8.91 6.62
CA PRO A 64 16.91 9.83 5.60
C PRO A 64 16.16 9.12 4.48
N MET A 65 15.00 9.67 4.03
CA MET A 65 14.15 9.04 3.03
C MET A 65 14.82 8.82 1.67
N ASP A 66 15.80 9.64 1.32
CA ASP A 66 16.60 9.47 0.09
C ASP A 66 17.53 8.25 0.17
N LYS A 67 17.90 7.81 1.37
CA LYS A 67 18.64 6.58 1.60
C LYS A 67 17.77 5.32 1.69
N ILE A 68 16.45 5.46 1.61
CA ILE A 68 15.52 4.32 1.62
C ILE A 68 14.97 4.10 0.23
N LYS A 69 15.29 2.97 -0.37
CA LYS A 69 14.68 2.44 -1.60
C LYS A 69 13.49 1.55 -1.25
N VAL A 70 12.50 1.50 -2.14
CA VAL A 70 11.35 0.61 -2.00
C VAL A 70 11.11 -0.14 -3.28
N GLU A 71 10.73 -1.40 -3.19
CA GLU A 71 10.55 -2.26 -4.35
C GLU A 71 9.52 -3.36 -4.07
N PHE A 72 8.67 -3.63 -5.06
CA PHE A 72 7.86 -4.85 -5.09
C PHE A 72 8.59 -5.95 -5.83
N GLN A 73 8.70 -7.12 -5.22
CA GLN A 73 9.12 -8.35 -5.87
C GLN A 73 7.87 -9.18 -6.17
N ILE A 74 7.57 -9.36 -7.45
CA ILE A 74 6.34 -10.01 -7.90
C ILE A 74 6.66 -11.43 -8.38
N LEU A 75 6.23 -12.41 -7.59
CA LEU A 75 6.41 -13.83 -7.87
C LEU A 75 5.25 -14.32 -8.76
N LYS A 76 5.58 -14.77 -9.97
CA LYS A 76 4.62 -15.32 -10.91
C LYS A 76 4.35 -16.77 -10.59
N ARG A 77 3.08 -17.13 -10.37
CA ARG A 77 2.65 -18.51 -10.12
C ARG A 77 2.67 -19.35 -11.40
N LYS A 78 2.31 -18.73 -12.54
CA LYS A 78 2.35 -19.36 -13.86
C LYS A 78 3.38 -18.68 -14.75
N ILE A 79 4.21 -19.47 -15.39
CA ILE A 79 5.10 -19.06 -16.48
C ILE A 79 4.58 -19.74 -17.73
N ASN A 80 4.55 -19.02 -18.84
CA ASN A 80 4.30 -19.67 -20.12
C ASN A 80 5.62 -20.29 -20.59
N GLU A 81 5.65 -21.60 -20.69
CA GLU A 81 6.84 -22.39 -21.07
C GLU A 81 7.02 -22.43 -22.59
N ASP A 82 5.98 -22.02 -23.36
CA ASP A 82 5.99 -22.03 -24.83
C ASP A 82 6.76 -20.84 -25.44
N TYR A 83 7.35 -19.97 -24.62
CA TYR A 83 8.18 -18.87 -25.12
C TYR A 83 9.58 -19.36 -25.50
N GLU A 84 10.06 -18.89 -26.64
CA GLU A 84 11.41 -19.15 -27.14
C GLU A 84 12.52 -18.75 -26.13
N PHE A 85 12.25 -17.71 -25.34
CA PHE A 85 13.16 -17.24 -24.30
C PHE A 85 12.57 -17.43 -22.89
N PRO A 86 13.38 -17.86 -21.90
CA PRO A 86 12.92 -18.04 -20.54
C PRO A 86 12.38 -16.75 -19.93
N ILE A 87 11.16 -16.79 -19.40
CA ILE A 87 10.55 -15.66 -18.69
C ILE A 87 10.93 -15.76 -17.21
N PRO A 88 11.51 -14.70 -16.60
CA PRO A 88 11.85 -14.73 -15.19
C PRO A 88 10.60 -14.92 -14.32
N ARG A 89 10.67 -15.82 -13.35
CA ARG A 89 9.59 -16.09 -12.39
C ARG A 89 9.36 -14.89 -11.46
N ILE A 90 10.39 -14.12 -11.18
CA ILE A 90 10.34 -12.93 -10.34
C ILE A 90 10.48 -11.70 -11.23
N SER A 91 9.67 -10.72 -11.01
CA SER A 91 9.79 -9.42 -11.65
C SER A 91 9.72 -8.30 -10.62
N SER A 92 10.60 -7.32 -10.76
CA SER A 92 10.67 -6.15 -9.89
C SER A 92 9.80 -5.01 -10.40
N PHE A 93 9.27 -4.25 -9.46
CA PHE A 93 8.57 -3.00 -9.74
C PHE A 93 8.87 -1.95 -8.66
N VAL A 94 9.42 -0.82 -9.07
CA VAL A 94 9.66 0.33 -8.20
C VAL A 94 8.59 1.38 -8.48
N PRO A 95 7.69 1.68 -7.53
CA PRO A 95 6.71 2.74 -7.70
C PRO A 95 7.38 4.12 -7.60
N ALA A 96 6.71 5.16 -8.11
CA ALA A 96 7.12 6.53 -7.84
C ALA A 96 7.12 6.78 -6.33
N ASN A 97 8.29 7.04 -5.76
CA ASN A 97 8.50 7.11 -4.32
C ASN A 97 9.26 8.39 -3.87
N GLY A 98 9.17 9.46 -4.65
CA GLY A 98 9.63 10.79 -4.27
C GLY A 98 8.70 11.46 -3.24
N LYS A 99 9.16 12.58 -2.66
CA LYS A 99 8.39 13.34 -1.65
C LYS A 99 6.91 13.56 -2.00
N PRO A 100 6.54 13.97 -3.24
CA PRO A 100 5.12 14.18 -3.56
C PRO A 100 4.27 12.92 -3.43
N SER A 101 4.78 11.76 -3.88
CA SER A 101 4.07 10.49 -3.80
C SER A 101 3.90 10.02 -2.35
N ILE A 102 4.96 10.17 -1.55
CA ILE A 102 4.95 9.82 -0.12
C ILE A 102 3.98 10.71 0.63
N ASN A 103 4.04 12.04 0.43
CA ASN A 103 3.15 12.99 1.08
C ASN A 103 1.68 12.72 0.72
N LYS A 104 1.39 12.39 -0.53
CA LYS A 104 0.03 12.03 -0.95
C LYS A 104 -0.47 10.76 -0.27
N ALA A 105 0.37 9.73 -0.18
CA ALA A 105 0.02 8.50 0.53
C ALA A 105 -0.19 8.75 2.03
N TRP A 106 0.68 9.55 2.64
CA TRP A 106 0.58 9.93 4.04
C TRP A 106 -0.66 10.75 4.35
N SER A 107 -0.94 11.81 3.57
CA SER A 107 -2.14 12.63 3.75
C SER A 107 -3.42 11.81 3.58
N GLY A 108 -3.47 10.90 2.59
CA GLY A 108 -4.62 10.02 2.44
C GLY A 108 -4.82 9.08 3.63
N PHE A 109 -3.73 8.58 4.22
CA PHE A 109 -3.76 7.77 5.42
C PHE A 109 -4.22 8.59 6.64
N MET A 110 -3.66 9.79 6.84
CA MET A 110 -4.07 10.65 7.97
C MET A 110 -5.51 11.11 7.87
N ASN A 111 -6.00 11.48 6.69
CA ASN A 111 -7.41 11.82 6.47
C ASN A 111 -8.34 10.65 6.84
N PHE A 112 -7.94 9.42 6.53
CA PHE A 112 -8.68 8.24 6.97
C PHE A 112 -8.69 8.13 8.50
N ILE A 113 -7.54 8.26 9.16
CA ILE A 113 -7.45 8.21 10.62
C ILE A 113 -8.32 9.29 11.27
N GLU A 114 -8.26 10.51 10.78
CA GLU A 114 -9.04 11.65 11.28
C GLU A 114 -10.54 11.48 11.06
N SER A 115 -10.96 10.77 10.01
CA SER A 115 -12.37 10.50 9.75
C SER A 115 -12.97 9.39 10.62
N VAL A 116 -12.11 8.51 11.18
CA VAL A 116 -12.55 7.31 11.91
C VAL A 116 -12.34 7.42 13.42
N PHE A 117 -11.34 8.20 13.85
CA PHE A 117 -10.97 8.33 15.25
C PHE A 117 -11.01 9.81 15.71
N ASP A 118 -11.59 10.05 16.89
CA ASP A 118 -11.57 11.34 17.56
C ASP A 118 -10.15 11.70 18.11
N GLU A 119 -10.05 12.80 18.83
CA GLU A 119 -8.79 13.27 19.41
C GLU A 119 -8.24 12.32 20.48
N ASP A 120 -9.11 11.61 21.20
CA ASP A 120 -8.74 10.61 22.21
C ASP A 120 -8.44 9.22 21.60
N GLY A 121 -8.56 9.06 20.27
CA GLY A 121 -8.37 7.80 19.56
C GLY A 121 -9.53 6.83 19.69
N LYS A 122 -10.72 7.31 20.07
CA LYS A 122 -11.95 6.52 20.08
C LYS A 122 -12.62 6.55 18.71
N HIS A 123 -13.31 5.47 18.35
CA HIS A 123 -14.05 5.41 17.10
C HIS A 123 -15.18 6.44 17.08
N ILE A 124 -15.26 7.21 16.00
CA ILE A 124 -16.38 8.13 15.73
C ILE A 124 -17.55 7.27 15.24
N LEU A 125 -18.54 7.01 16.10
CA LEU A 125 -19.67 6.12 15.78
C LEU A 125 -20.73 6.81 14.89
N GLU A 126 -20.88 8.12 15.01
CA GLU A 126 -21.87 8.93 14.29
C GLU A 126 -21.26 9.74 13.14
N GLY A 127 -20.18 9.23 12.56
CA GLY A 127 -19.49 9.88 11.44
C GLY A 127 -20.28 9.76 10.13
N ASN A 128 -20.25 10.82 9.32
CA ASN A 128 -20.71 10.77 7.93
C ASN A 128 -19.71 9.98 7.07
N TYR A 129 -19.81 8.67 7.11
CA TYR A 129 -19.00 7.80 6.27
C TYR A 129 -19.51 7.81 4.83
N PHE A 130 -18.78 8.49 3.96
CA PHE A 130 -19.14 8.54 2.54
C PHE A 130 -18.95 7.18 1.87
N THR A 131 -20.02 6.69 1.26
CA THR A 131 -19.93 5.49 0.43
C THR A 131 -19.16 5.81 -0.86
N ASN A 132 -18.09 5.05 -1.11
CA ASN A 132 -17.28 5.22 -2.31
C ASN A 132 -17.85 4.37 -3.45
N LYS A 133 -18.71 4.97 -4.29
CA LYS A 133 -19.28 4.30 -5.48
C LYS A 133 -18.17 4.02 -6.51
N GLY A 134 -18.13 2.80 -7.01
CA GLY A 134 -17.14 2.42 -8.02
C GLY A 134 -17.30 0.98 -8.50
N LYS A 135 -16.40 0.53 -9.37
CA LYS A 135 -16.40 -0.84 -9.91
C LYS A 135 -16.53 -1.96 -8.86
N PRO A 136 -15.94 -1.87 -7.65
CA PRO A 136 -16.16 -2.88 -6.62
C PRO A 136 -17.62 -3.06 -6.21
N CYS A 137 -18.47 -2.04 -6.42
CA CYS A 137 -19.90 -2.12 -6.12
C CYS A 137 -20.65 -3.09 -7.03
N ASP A 138 -20.13 -3.44 -8.20
CA ASP A 138 -20.77 -4.39 -9.14
C ASP A 138 -20.82 -5.81 -8.54
N TRP A 139 -19.92 -6.09 -7.61
CA TRP A 139 -19.80 -7.39 -6.92
C TRP A 139 -20.11 -7.29 -5.42
N CYS A 140 -20.61 -6.14 -4.98
CA CYS A 140 -20.85 -5.87 -3.56
C CYS A 140 -22.17 -6.51 -3.11
N GLU A 141 -22.09 -7.39 -2.13
CA GLU A 141 -23.25 -8.08 -1.55
C GLU A 141 -24.24 -7.10 -0.91
N PHE A 142 -23.78 -6.04 -0.27
CA PHE A 142 -24.65 -5.01 0.31
C PHE A 142 -25.48 -4.29 -0.75
N LYS A 143 -24.92 -3.99 -1.93
CA LYS A 143 -25.66 -3.44 -3.06
C LYS A 143 -26.68 -4.42 -3.58
N GLN A 144 -26.29 -5.68 -3.77
CA GLN A 144 -27.19 -6.74 -4.30
C GLN A 144 -28.38 -7.01 -3.38
N ARG A 145 -28.20 -6.85 -2.08
CA ARG A 145 -29.24 -7.03 -1.06
C ARG A 145 -30.06 -5.76 -0.79
N GLY A 146 -29.80 -4.64 -1.46
CA GLY A 146 -30.48 -3.37 -1.21
C GLY A 146 -30.16 -2.73 0.14
N LEU A 147 -29.07 -3.13 0.79
CA LEU A 147 -28.67 -2.63 2.11
C LEU A 147 -27.72 -1.43 2.05
N CYS A 148 -27.32 -1.02 0.86
CA CYS A 148 -26.40 0.09 0.68
C CYS A 148 -27.16 1.38 0.38
N SER A 149 -27.14 2.33 1.31
CA SER A 149 -27.78 3.65 1.18
C SER A 149 -27.29 4.47 -0.02
N ALA A 150 -26.13 4.17 -0.57
CA ALA A 150 -25.60 4.86 -1.75
C ALA A 150 -26.34 4.52 -3.05
N TRP A 151 -27.16 3.47 -3.07
CA TRP A 151 -27.85 2.94 -4.26
C TRP A 151 -29.38 2.90 -4.07
N ASN A 152 -29.87 3.34 -2.94
CA ASN A 152 -31.29 3.53 -2.63
C ASN A 152 -31.71 4.96 -2.94
#